data_fc59c1a2c2e5eb3fb09bb3858d33dcbf
#
_entry.id   fc59c1a2c2e5eb3fb09bb3858d33dcbf
#
_cell.length_a   1.000
_cell.length_b   1.000
_cell.length_c   1.000
_cell.angle_alpha   90.00
_cell.angle_beta   90.00
_cell.angle_gamma   90.00
#
_symmetry.space_group_name_H-M   'P 1'
#
loop_
_entity.id
_entity.type
_entity.pdbx_description
1 polymer ?
#
loop_
_entity_poly.entity_id
_entity_poly.type
_entity_poly.pdbx_seq_one_letter_code
_entity_poly.pdbx_strand_id
1 'polypeptide(L)'
;VTNTFDDADVNYWANDDEKITYLSRSAWDTTYPTTLETLTVNDKLYNGLNMQTYVKAADAKSVSDFNLGVELDEKINFSDMIGVAFDDPKWNDFLSQLTLSDLLINMGDSKGIKAVKAVNKPGCTIVDGPEGMNGQFKYGDRRNCTGWATLPIVGATWNHDVQTRFGEMYGEDALYASIPIAYAPGADTLRSPYSGRTSEYFSEDGVLSLSLIHISEPTRP
;
A
#
# COMPACT_ATOMS: atom_id res chain seq x y z
N VAL A 1 9.00 27.62 -4.49
CA VAL A 1 8.40 26.27 -4.47
C VAL A 1 7.69 26.15 -3.14
N THR A 2 6.38 26.11 -3.11
CA THR A 2 5.60 25.88 -1.90
C THR A 2 5.67 24.40 -1.59
N ASN A 3 6.04 24.05 -0.36
CA ASN A 3 6.00 22.67 0.10
C ASN A 3 4.52 22.28 0.31
N THR A 4 4.09 21.21 -0.34
CA THR A 4 2.70 20.71 -0.24
C THR A 4 2.32 20.31 1.20
N PHE A 5 3.30 20.12 2.07
CA PHE A 5 3.11 19.70 3.46
C PHE A 5 3.38 20.81 4.48
N ASP A 6 3.48 22.08 4.05
CA ASP A 6 3.71 23.21 4.97
C ASP A 6 2.60 23.34 6.05
N ASP A 7 1.39 22.86 5.72
CA ASP A 7 0.26 22.84 6.65
C ASP A 7 0.24 21.59 7.58
N ALA A 8 1.15 20.64 7.38
CA ALA A 8 1.22 19.45 8.21
C ALA A 8 2.04 19.72 9.49
N ASP A 9 1.37 19.75 10.64
CA ASP A 9 2.04 19.89 11.93
C ASP A 9 2.48 18.54 12.49
N VAL A 10 3.74 18.17 12.26
CA VAL A 10 4.33 16.93 12.80
C VAL A 10 4.46 16.96 14.32
N ASN A 11 4.42 18.15 14.92
CA ASN A 11 4.50 18.34 16.35
C ASN A 11 3.13 18.36 17.02
N TYR A 12 2.05 18.09 16.29
CA TYR A 12 0.68 18.10 16.83
C TYR A 12 0.51 17.27 18.11
N TRP A 13 1.23 16.16 18.22
CA TRP A 13 1.20 15.25 19.38
C TRP A 13 2.34 15.46 20.37
N ALA A 14 3.33 16.29 20.05
CA ALA A 14 4.46 16.58 20.93
C ALA A 14 4.07 17.56 22.04
N ASN A 15 4.78 17.51 23.17
CA ASN A 15 4.73 18.57 24.16
C ASN A 15 5.45 19.83 23.63
N ASP A 16 5.16 20.98 24.18
CA ASP A 16 5.72 22.27 23.72
C ASP A 16 7.25 22.34 23.79
N ASP A 17 7.84 21.57 24.70
CA ASP A 17 9.28 21.46 24.95
C ASP A 17 9.95 20.31 24.19
N GLU A 18 9.17 19.45 23.54
CA GLU A 18 9.65 18.26 22.83
C GLU A 18 9.47 18.36 21.30
N LYS A 19 9.46 19.56 20.76
CA LYS A 19 9.24 19.77 19.33
C LYS A 19 10.34 19.12 18.48
N ILE A 20 9.90 18.34 17.51
CA ILE A 20 10.77 17.67 16.56
C ILE A 20 11.17 18.64 15.45
N THR A 21 12.44 18.71 15.15
CA THR A 21 12.94 19.40 13.96
C THR A 21 12.91 18.44 12.78
N TYR A 22 12.32 18.87 11.67
CA TYR A 22 12.30 18.07 10.46
C TYR A 22 13.69 17.77 9.96
N LEU A 23 13.91 16.53 9.56
CA LEU A 23 15.10 16.15 8.81
C LEU A 23 15.07 16.89 7.47
N SER A 24 16.03 17.77 7.26
CA SER A 24 16.15 18.57 6.05
C SER A 24 17.60 18.64 5.58
N ARG A 25 17.81 18.61 4.26
CA ARG A 25 19.15 18.79 3.69
C ARG A 25 19.76 20.14 4.03
N SER A 26 18.94 21.17 4.12
CA SER A 26 19.41 22.53 4.51
C SER A 26 19.88 22.62 5.95
N ALA A 27 19.50 21.69 6.80
CA ALA A 27 19.81 21.66 8.23
C ALA A 27 20.40 20.29 8.63
N TRP A 28 21.07 19.59 7.73
CA TRP A 28 21.54 18.23 7.93
C TRP A 28 22.38 18.06 9.18
N ASP A 29 23.33 19.00 9.42
CA ASP A 29 24.21 18.96 10.58
C ASP A 29 23.50 19.18 11.93
N THR A 30 22.31 19.77 11.91
CA THR A 30 21.55 20.12 13.12
C THR A 30 20.32 19.24 13.33
N THR A 31 19.87 18.49 12.31
CA THR A 31 18.69 17.63 12.41
C THR A 31 19.00 16.20 12.83
N TYR A 32 20.27 15.86 12.90
CA TYR A 32 20.71 14.55 13.35
C TYR A 32 20.88 14.54 14.86
N PRO A 33 20.13 13.70 15.60
CA PRO A 33 20.35 13.59 17.04
C PRO A 33 21.71 12.93 17.28
N THR A 34 22.60 13.61 17.98
CA THR A 34 23.87 13.07 18.47
C THR A 34 23.70 12.20 19.71
N THR A 35 22.55 12.30 20.36
CA THR A 35 22.14 11.49 21.51
C THR A 35 20.71 11.00 21.28
N LEU A 36 20.47 9.72 21.59
CA LEU A 36 19.11 9.18 21.62
C LEU A 36 18.43 9.66 22.89
N GLU A 37 17.47 10.55 22.74
CA GLU A 37 16.60 10.95 23.84
C GLU A 37 15.45 9.97 24.00
N THR A 38 15.07 9.71 25.23
CA THR A 38 13.90 8.90 25.53
C THR A 38 12.69 9.81 25.48
N LEU A 39 11.86 9.67 24.44
CA LEU A 39 10.59 10.35 24.36
C LEU A 39 9.58 9.69 25.31
N THR A 40 8.98 10.47 26.17
CA THR A 40 7.88 10.01 27.01
C THR A 40 6.57 10.27 26.29
N VAL A 41 5.74 9.22 26.19
CA VAL A 41 4.39 9.36 25.63
C VAL A 41 3.59 10.29 26.53
N ASN A 42 3.19 11.46 26.00
CA ASN A 42 2.37 12.41 26.73
C ASN A 42 0.89 11.98 26.75
N ASP A 43 0.11 12.59 27.67
CA ASP A 43 -1.31 12.25 27.82
C ASP A 43 -2.13 12.52 26.55
N LYS A 44 -1.79 13.56 25.77
CA LYS A 44 -2.47 13.87 24.51
C LYS A 44 -2.29 12.73 23.49
N LEU A 45 -1.07 12.24 23.33
CA LEU A 45 -0.77 11.10 22.45
C LEU A 45 -1.40 9.81 22.98
N TYR A 46 -1.23 9.53 24.29
CA TYR A 46 -1.81 8.33 24.91
C TYR A 46 -3.33 8.29 24.76
N ASN A 47 -4.02 9.39 25.06
CA ASN A 47 -5.47 9.47 24.93
C ASN A 47 -5.91 9.44 23.45
N GLY A 48 -5.14 10.03 22.54
CA GLY A 48 -5.43 9.97 21.10
C GLY A 48 -5.28 8.57 20.51
N LEU A 49 -4.38 7.75 21.06
CA LEU A 49 -4.18 6.34 20.65
C LEU A 49 -5.11 5.38 21.39
N ASN A 50 -5.83 5.82 22.41
CA ASN A 50 -6.71 4.98 23.19
C ASN A 50 -8.00 4.67 22.42
N MET A 51 -8.01 3.56 21.73
CA MET A 51 -9.15 3.10 20.90
C MET A 51 -10.35 2.60 21.74
N GLN A 52 -10.28 2.63 23.06
CA GLN A 52 -11.41 2.18 23.91
C GLN A 52 -12.58 3.17 23.92
N THR A 53 -12.38 4.38 23.40
CA THR A 53 -13.40 5.41 23.28
C THR A 53 -13.94 5.54 21.86
N TYR A 54 -14.21 4.42 21.19
CA TYR A 54 -14.91 4.49 19.91
C TYR A 54 -16.28 5.15 20.13
N VAL A 55 -16.43 6.34 19.61
CA VAL A 55 -17.71 7.03 19.57
C VAL A 55 -18.30 6.82 18.18
N LYS A 56 -19.43 6.11 18.13
CA LYS A 56 -20.17 5.95 16.88
C LYS A 56 -20.57 7.34 16.37
N ALA A 57 -20.27 7.64 15.10
CA ALA A 57 -20.72 8.88 14.48
C ALA A 57 -22.24 8.99 14.57
N ALA A 58 -22.75 10.23 14.75
CA ALA A 58 -24.20 10.43 14.93
C ALA A 58 -25.04 9.99 13.73
N ASP A 59 -24.43 10.01 12.53
CA ASP A 59 -25.00 9.59 11.25
C ASP A 59 -24.57 8.18 10.82
N ALA A 60 -23.88 7.44 11.70
CA ALA A 60 -23.43 6.09 11.38
C ALA A 60 -24.61 5.16 11.10
N LYS A 61 -24.61 4.59 9.93
CA LYS A 61 -25.63 3.62 9.49
C LYS A 61 -25.51 2.31 10.27
N SER A 62 -26.65 1.62 10.41
CA SER A 62 -26.69 0.25 10.89
C SER A 62 -26.48 -0.73 9.73
N VAL A 63 -26.07 -1.96 10.04
CA VAL A 63 -25.96 -3.01 9.00
C VAL A 63 -27.30 -3.26 8.32
N SER A 64 -28.40 -3.13 9.05
CA SER A 64 -29.77 -3.26 8.53
C SER A 64 -30.17 -2.18 7.51
N ASP A 65 -29.39 -1.08 7.43
CA ASP A 65 -29.65 0.00 6.47
C ASP A 65 -29.07 -0.32 5.09
N PHE A 66 -28.35 -1.43 4.95
CA PHE A 66 -27.76 -1.91 3.71
C PHE A 66 -28.50 -3.13 3.20
N ASN A 67 -28.74 -3.18 1.90
CA ASN A 67 -29.31 -4.34 1.23
C ASN A 67 -28.20 -5.35 0.93
N LEU A 68 -28.02 -6.35 1.79
CA LEU A 68 -26.95 -7.34 1.71
C LEU A 68 -27.50 -8.77 1.75
N GLY A 69 -26.79 -9.69 1.07
CA GLY A 69 -27.14 -11.12 1.06
C GLY A 69 -28.38 -11.42 0.23
N VAL A 70 -28.67 -10.60 -0.77
CA VAL A 70 -29.83 -10.78 -1.65
C VAL A 70 -29.55 -11.92 -2.64
N GLU A 71 -30.49 -12.84 -2.78
CA GLU A 71 -30.52 -13.80 -3.87
C GLU A 71 -31.22 -13.18 -5.07
N LEU A 72 -30.47 -13.00 -6.17
CA LEU A 72 -31.00 -12.51 -7.42
C LEU A 72 -31.46 -13.69 -8.28
N ASP A 73 -32.52 -13.51 -9.09
CA ASP A 73 -32.98 -14.51 -10.07
C ASP A 73 -31.87 -14.92 -11.04
N GLU A 74 -31.08 -13.93 -11.47
CA GLU A 74 -29.86 -14.13 -12.24
C GLU A 74 -28.66 -13.62 -11.45
N LYS A 75 -27.81 -14.54 -11.03
CA LYS A 75 -26.59 -14.23 -10.28
C LYS A 75 -25.62 -13.42 -11.15
N ILE A 76 -25.13 -12.31 -10.60
CA ILE A 76 -24.09 -11.50 -11.22
C ILE A 76 -22.74 -11.98 -10.67
N ASN A 77 -21.89 -12.49 -11.55
CA ASN A 77 -20.55 -12.95 -11.18
C ASN A 77 -19.56 -11.77 -11.19
N PHE A 78 -18.45 -11.94 -10.52
CA PHE A 78 -17.37 -10.94 -10.50
C PHE A 78 -16.85 -10.63 -11.92
N SER A 79 -16.75 -11.66 -12.79
CA SER A 79 -16.35 -11.50 -14.19
C SER A 79 -17.33 -10.67 -15.03
N ASP A 80 -18.61 -10.67 -14.66
CA ASP A 80 -19.65 -9.94 -15.40
C ASP A 80 -19.59 -8.42 -15.16
N MET A 81 -18.72 -8.00 -14.23
CA MET A 81 -18.45 -6.61 -13.90
C MET A 81 -17.26 -6.01 -14.65
N ILE A 82 -16.55 -6.82 -15.47
CA ILE A 82 -15.43 -6.33 -16.27
C ILE A 82 -15.95 -5.32 -17.31
N GLY A 83 -15.38 -4.11 -17.30
CA GLY A 83 -15.75 -3.04 -18.23
C GLY A 83 -17.05 -2.30 -17.88
N VAL A 84 -17.73 -2.67 -16.80
CA VAL A 84 -18.90 -1.94 -16.31
C VAL A 84 -18.46 -0.59 -15.74
N ALA A 85 -19.07 0.51 -16.17
CA ALA A 85 -18.76 1.85 -15.67
C ALA A 85 -18.97 1.94 -14.16
N PHE A 86 -18.16 2.77 -13.49
CA PHE A 86 -18.17 2.88 -12.03
C PHE A 86 -19.50 3.34 -11.45
N ASP A 87 -20.23 4.16 -12.19
CA ASP A 87 -21.54 4.73 -11.84
C ASP A 87 -22.74 3.91 -12.37
N ASP A 88 -22.49 2.75 -12.99
CA ASP A 88 -23.55 1.87 -13.49
C ASP A 88 -24.36 1.29 -12.31
N PRO A 89 -25.71 1.38 -12.34
CA PRO A 89 -26.56 0.83 -11.30
C PRO A 89 -26.40 -0.70 -11.09
N LYS A 90 -25.88 -1.43 -12.05
CA LYS A 90 -25.56 -2.86 -11.95
C LYS A 90 -24.65 -3.16 -10.75
N TRP A 91 -23.83 -2.20 -10.33
CA TRP A 91 -23.01 -2.34 -9.12
C TRP A 91 -23.84 -2.50 -7.85
N ASN A 92 -25.01 -1.88 -7.76
CA ASN A 92 -25.88 -2.02 -6.60
C ASN A 92 -26.43 -3.46 -6.48
N ASP A 93 -26.83 -4.05 -7.60
CA ASP A 93 -27.30 -5.43 -7.63
C ASP A 93 -26.16 -6.39 -7.34
N PHE A 94 -24.98 -6.18 -7.94
CA PHE A 94 -23.79 -6.98 -7.68
C PHE A 94 -23.40 -6.94 -6.18
N LEU A 95 -23.34 -5.76 -5.58
CA LEU A 95 -22.97 -5.59 -4.18
C LEU A 95 -24.02 -6.12 -3.22
N SER A 96 -25.30 -6.07 -3.60
CA SER A 96 -26.38 -6.60 -2.76
C SER A 96 -26.29 -8.10 -2.50
N GLN A 97 -25.65 -8.85 -3.39
CA GLN A 97 -25.41 -10.29 -3.23
C GLN A 97 -24.40 -10.61 -2.12
N LEU A 98 -23.55 -9.65 -1.73
CA LEU A 98 -22.52 -9.84 -0.71
C LEU A 98 -23.15 -9.84 0.69
N THR A 99 -22.67 -10.74 1.54
CA THR A 99 -22.99 -10.70 2.96
C THR A 99 -22.05 -9.77 3.72
N LEU A 100 -22.42 -9.36 4.93
CA LEU A 100 -21.51 -8.62 5.82
C LEU A 100 -20.19 -9.40 6.04
N SER A 101 -20.27 -10.72 6.16
CA SER A 101 -19.08 -11.56 6.33
C SER A 101 -18.17 -11.50 5.12
N ASP A 102 -18.71 -11.47 3.90
CA ASP A 102 -17.93 -11.34 2.67
C ASP A 102 -17.19 -10.00 2.59
N LEU A 103 -17.82 -8.93 3.07
CA LEU A 103 -17.20 -7.61 3.13
C LEU A 103 -16.09 -7.56 4.19
N LEU A 104 -16.35 -8.03 5.40
CA LEU A 104 -15.39 -8.01 6.51
C LEU A 104 -14.16 -8.87 6.23
N ILE A 105 -14.34 -10.04 5.61
CA ILE A 105 -13.22 -10.95 5.30
C ILE A 105 -12.22 -10.29 4.32
N ASN A 106 -12.71 -9.49 3.38
CA ASN A 106 -11.85 -8.79 2.43
C ASN A 106 -11.18 -7.53 3.01
N MET A 107 -11.73 -6.97 4.08
CA MET A 107 -11.13 -5.83 4.78
C MET A 107 -10.05 -6.26 5.79
N GLY A 108 -10.15 -7.45 6.32
CA GLY A 108 -9.30 -7.91 7.43
C GLY A 108 -8.05 -8.70 7.00
N ASP A 109 -7.89 -9.04 5.73
CA ASP A 109 -6.73 -9.82 5.26
C ASP A 109 -5.64 -8.90 4.71
N SER A 110 -4.50 -8.87 5.39
CA SER A 110 -3.37 -8.03 5.02
C SER A 110 -2.46 -8.63 3.94
N LYS A 111 -2.58 -9.94 3.65
CA LYS A 111 -1.65 -10.66 2.76
C LYS A 111 -2.36 -11.42 1.62
N GLY A 112 -3.51 -10.96 1.24
CA GLY A 112 -4.26 -11.57 0.17
C GLY A 112 -5.66 -10.98 0.06
N ILE A 113 -6.32 -11.33 -1.01
CA ILE A 113 -7.73 -11.02 -1.19
C ILE A 113 -8.47 -12.35 -1.17
N LYS A 114 -9.38 -12.51 -0.23
CA LYS A 114 -10.15 -13.75 -0.07
C LYS A 114 -11.10 -13.98 -1.24
N ALA A 115 -11.34 -15.24 -1.52
CA ALA A 115 -12.41 -15.63 -2.42
C ALA A 115 -13.78 -15.23 -1.83
N VAL A 116 -14.68 -14.76 -2.69
CA VAL A 116 -16.08 -14.48 -2.35
C VAL A 116 -16.97 -15.37 -3.19
N LYS A 117 -17.48 -16.43 -2.57
CA LYS A 117 -18.29 -17.45 -3.26
C LYS A 117 -19.62 -16.91 -3.78
N ALA A 118 -20.19 -15.95 -3.07
CA ALA A 118 -21.45 -15.33 -3.47
C ALA A 118 -21.43 -14.81 -4.91
N VAL A 119 -20.31 -14.25 -5.36
CA VAL A 119 -20.14 -13.66 -6.69
C VAL A 119 -19.05 -14.34 -7.53
N ASN A 120 -18.65 -15.56 -7.17
CA ASN A 120 -17.59 -16.33 -7.85
C ASN A 120 -16.26 -15.54 -8.00
N LYS A 121 -15.97 -14.62 -7.07
CA LYS A 121 -14.70 -13.90 -7.05
C LYS A 121 -13.61 -14.85 -6.54
N PRO A 122 -12.53 -15.08 -7.30
CA PRO A 122 -11.41 -15.88 -6.82
C PRO A 122 -10.65 -15.14 -5.70
N GLY A 123 -10.00 -15.91 -4.85
CA GLY A 123 -8.96 -15.37 -3.97
C GLY A 123 -7.67 -15.16 -4.73
N CYS A 124 -6.85 -14.23 -4.28
CA CYS A 124 -5.50 -14.05 -4.79
C CYS A 124 -4.51 -13.78 -3.67
N THR A 125 -3.25 -14.11 -3.92
CA THR A 125 -2.15 -13.81 -3.03
C THR A 125 -1.59 -12.45 -3.39
N ILE A 126 -1.30 -11.64 -2.37
CA ILE A 126 -0.55 -10.41 -2.51
C ILE A 126 0.84 -10.70 -1.95
N VAL A 127 1.88 -10.34 -2.68
CA VAL A 127 3.26 -10.60 -2.30
C VAL A 127 4.02 -9.30 -2.17
N ASP A 128 4.78 -9.19 -1.12
CA ASP A 128 5.77 -8.15 -0.91
C ASP A 128 7.10 -8.59 -1.55
N GLY A 129 7.88 -7.66 -2.06
CA GLY A 129 9.21 -7.95 -2.59
C GLY A 129 9.59 -7.16 -3.82
N PRO A 130 9.93 -5.87 -3.69
CA PRO A 130 10.38 -5.05 -4.83
C PRO A 130 11.71 -5.51 -5.43
N GLU A 131 12.49 -6.27 -4.67
CA GLU A 131 13.77 -6.85 -5.08
C GLU A 131 13.65 -8.31 -5.57
N GLY A 132 12.43 -8.82 -5.69
CA GLY A 132 12.15 -10.18 -6.13
C GLY A 132 11.12 -10.90 -5.27
N MET A 133 10.48 -11.89 -5.84
CA MET A 133 9.36 -12.59 -5.23
C MET A 133 9.77 -13.84 -4.44
N ASN A 134 11.06 -14.04 -4.18
CA ASN A 134 11.60 -15.29 -3.64
C ASN A 134 11.41 -15.51 -2.14
N GLY A 135 11.15 -14.47 -1.36
CA GLY A 135 11.23 -14.53 0.10
C GLY A 135 9.91 -14.61 0.84
N GLN A 136 8.79 -14.38 0.18
CA GLN A 136 7.52 -14.07 0.86
C GLN A 136 6.51 -15.22 0.84
N PHE A 137 6.91 -16.40 0.39
CA PHE A 137 5.97 -17.50 0.24
C PHE A 137 5.78 -18.26 1.56
N LYS A 138 4.54 -18.35 1.95
CA LYS A 138 4.08 -19.20 3.03
C LYS A 138 4.41 -20.67 2.70
N TYR A 139 4.97 -21.40 3.64
CA TYR A 139 5.16 -22.86 3.55
C TYR A 139 6.25 -23.38 2.60
N GLY A 140 7.34 -22.66 2.43
CA GLY A 140 8.51 -23.19 1.72
C GLY A 140 8.36 -23.39 0.22
N ASP A 141 7.26 -22.90 -0.34
CA ASP A 141 7.06 -22.86 -1.79
C ASP A 141 7.94 -21.74 -2.38
N ARG A 142 9.20 -22.08 -2.60
CA ARG A 142 10.17 -21.21 -3.28
C ARG A 142 9.94 -21.33 -4.77
N ARG A 143 9.10 -20.47 -5.30
CA ARG A 143 9.02 -20.27 -6.74
C ARG A 143 10.32 -19.63 -7.16
N ASN A 144 11.12 -20.28 -7.98
CA ASN A 144 12.43 -19.81 -8.41
C ASN A 144 12.31 -18.54 -9.28
N CYS A 145 11.90 -17.42 -8.66
CA CYS A 145 11.87 -16.13 -9.29
C CYS A 145 13.23 -15.45 -9.20
N THR A 146 13.46 -14.46 -10.02
CA THR A 146 14.70 -13.70 -10.05
C THR A 146 14.88 -12.89 -8.77
N GLY A 147 16.09 -12.86 -8.22
CA GLY A 147 16.51 -11.86 -7.25
C GLY A 147 17.02 -10.63 -8.01
N TRP A 148 16.29 -9.52 -7.89
CA TRP A 148 16.61 -8.29 -8.58
C TRP A 148 17.58 -7.43 -7.78
N ALA A 149 18.23 -6.49 -8.45
CA ALA A 149 19.01 -5.47 -7.79
C ALA A 149 18.11 -4.57 -6.92
N THR A 150 18.68 -4.00 -5.86
CA THR A 150 17.96 -3.06 -5.00
C THR A 150 17.49 -1.83 -5.81
N LEU A 151 16.36 -1.28 -5.45
CA LEU A 151 15.76 -0.17 -6.20
C LEU A 151 16.66 1.07 -6.30
N PRO A 152 17.48 1.45 -5.29
CA PRO A 152 18.47 2.52 -5.45
C PRO A 152 19.46 2.29 -6.59
N ILE A 153 19.88 1.05 -6.82
CA ILE A 153 20.78 0.71 -7.92
C ILE A 153 20.08 0.90 -9.27
N VAL A 154 18.84 0.45 -9.38
CA VAL A 154 18.01 0.63 -10.57
C VAL A 154 17.80 2.13 -10.84
N GLY A 155 17.46 2.90 -9.81
CA GLY A 155 17.30 4.36 -9.89
C GLY A 155 18.58 5.09 -10.30
N ALA A 156 19.72 4.66 -9.76
CA ALA A 156 21.04 5.27 -10.04
C ALA A 156 21.54 5.04 -11.47
N THR A 157 20.91 4.16 -12.23
CA THR A 157 21.27 3.97 -13.65
C THR A 157 20.93 5.17 -14.52
N TRP A 158 19.95 5.98 -14.15
CA TRP A 158 19.39 7.08 -14.96
C TRP A 158 19.01 6.65 -16.38
N ASN A 159 18.76 5.37 -16.57
CA ASN A 159 18.49 4.77 -17.87
C ASN A 159 17.06 4.21 -17.90
N HIS A 160 16.20 4.86 -18.67
CA HIS A 160 14.81 4.49 -18.84
C HIS A 160 14.62 3.08 -19.43
N ASP A 161 15.49 2.67 -20.36
CA ASP A 161 15.39 1.32 -20.96
C ASP A 161 15.65 0.22 -19.93
N VAL A 162 16.63 0.43 -19.02
CA VAL A 162 16.91 -0.50 -17.93
C VAL A 162 15.71 -0.60 -16.99
N GLN A 163 15.09 0.53 -16.69
CA GLN A 163 13.94 0.61 -15.79
C GLN A 163 12.71 -0.06 -16.40
N THR A 164 12.43 0.19 -17.68
CA THR A 164 11.35 -0.48 -18.41
C THR A 164 11.56 -1.98 -18.44
N ARG A 165 12.77 -2.43 -18.78
CA ARG A 165 13.12 -3.85 -18.77
C ARG A 165 12.99 -4.49 -17.41
N PHE A 166 13.37 -3.78 -16.34
CA PHE A 166 13.16 -4.24 -14.96
C PHE A 166 11.69 -4.51 -14.70
N GLY A 167 10.80 -3.57 -15.04
CA GLY A 167 9.35 -3.72 -14.87
C GLY A 167 8.75 -4.88 -15.67
N GLU A 168 9.14 -4.99 -16.95
CA GLU A 168 8.70 -6.09 -17.83
C GLU A 168 9.08 -7.46 -17.25
N MET A 169 10.35 -7.62 -16.88
CA MET A 169 10.86 -8.91 -16.38
C MET A 169 10.31 -9.23 -14.99
N TYR A 170 10.09 -8.23 -14.14
CA TYR A 170 9.41 -8.39 -12.86
C TYR A 170 7.96 -8.85 -13.05
N GLY A 171 7.27 -8.29 -14.06
CA GLY A 171 5.93 -8.72 -14.45
C GLY A 171 5.89 -10.16 -14.95
N GLU A 172 6.86 -10.59 -15.74
CA GLU A 172 6.99 -11.99 -16.20
C GLU A 172 7.23 -12.95 -15.02
N ASP A 173 8.06 -12.60 -14.05
CA ASP A 173 8.24 -13.36 -12.82
C ASP A 173 6.92 -13.49 -12.03
N ALA A 174 6.13 -12.42 -11.97
CA ALA A 174 4.83 -12.42 -11.33
C ALA A 174 3.84 -13.39 -12.02
N LEU A 175 3.80 -13.37 -13.34
CA LEU A 175 2.99 -14.30 -14.13
C LEU A 175 3.43 -15.75 -13.91
N TYR A 176 4.73 -16.01 -13.98
CA TYR A 176 5.29 -17.34 -13.72
C TYR A 176 4.93 -17.84 -12.31
N ALA A 177 5.02 -16.98 -11.32
CA ALA A 177 4.70 -17.30 -9.94
C ALA A 177 3.20 -17.32 -9.63
N SER A 178 2.34 -16.95 -10.59
CA SER A 178 0.90 -16.77 -10.40
C SER A 178 0.57 -15.77 -9.26
N ILE A 179 1.29 -14.64 -9.25
CA ILE A 179 1.12 -13.55 -8.30
C ILE A 179 0.42 -12.40 -9.01
N PRO A 180 -0.88 -12.20 -8.78
CA PRO A 180 -1.64 -11.16 -9.47
C PRO A 180 -1.44 -9.76 -8.89
N ILE A 181 -0.94 -9.65 -7.67
CA ILE A 181 -0.73 -8.36 -6.98
C ILE A 181 0.59 -8.42 -6.23
N ALA A 182 1.45 -7.42 -6.46
CA ALA A 182 2.69 -7.24 -5.72
C ALA A 182 2.72 -5.88 -5.01
N TYR A 183 3.30 -5.85 -3.81
CA TYR A 183 3.69 -4.61 -3.14
C TYR A 183 5.06 -4.17 -3.67
N ALA A 184 5.06 -3.66 -4.89
CA ALA A 184 6.25 -3.23 -5.60
C ALA A 184 5.87 -2.30 -6.78
N PRO A 185 6.79 -1.41 -7.20
CA PRO A 185 8.01 -1.01 -6.51
C PRO A 185 7.74 -0.11 -5.30
N GLY A 186 8.75 0.08 -4.44
CA GLY A 186 8.67 1.03 -3.33
C GLY A 186 8.72 2.48 -3.81
N ALA A 187 7.72 3.27 -3.44
CA ALA A 187 7.51 4.62 -3.95
C ALA A 187 7.92 5.74 -2.98
N ASP A 188 8.40 5.40 -1.80
CA ASP A 188 8.84 6.40 -0.82
C ASP A 188 10.21 7.00 -1.20
N THR A 189 10.58 8.08 -0.55
CA THR A 189 11.84 8.77 -0.79
C THR A 189 12.91 8.36 0.22
N LEU A 190 14.13 8.16 -0.26
CA LEU A 190 15.30 7.90 0.57
C LEU A 190 15.70 9.17 1.29
N ARG A 191 15.28 9.37 2.54
CA ARG A 191 15.65 10.58 3.30
C ARG A 191 16.76 10.35 4.29
N SER A 192 16.82 9.18 4.90
CA SER A 192 17.81 8.87 5.92
C SER A 192 18.53 7.57 5.60
N PRO A 193 19.86 7.55 5.62
CA PRO A 193 20.64 6.32 5.44
C PRO A 193 20.44 5.32 6.59
N TYR A 194 19.85 5.75 7.69
CA TYR A 194 19.59 4.89 8.87
C TYR A 194 18.23 4.21 8.84
N SER A 195 17.43 4.42 7.79
CA SER A 195 16.21 3.65 7.61
C SER A 195 16.55 2.20 7.26
N GLY A 196 15.90 1.25 7.92
CA GLY A 196 16.06 -0.18 7.62
C GLY A 196 15.49 -0.63 6.29
N ARG A 197 14.80 0.26 5.55
CA ARG A 197 14.12 -0.04 4.29
C ARG A 197 14.63 0.77 3.10
N THR A 198 15.80 1.35 3.20
CA THR A 198 16.39 2.17 2.11
C THR A 198 16.64 1.38 0.83
N SER A 199 16.78 0.07 0.89
CA SER A 199 16.95 -0.80 -0.27
C SER A 199 15.71 -0.88 -1.16
N GLU A 200 14.54 -0.52 -0.63
CA GLU A 200 13.26 -0.70 -1.30
C GLU A 200 12.80 0.55 -2.09
N TYR A 201 13.56 1.66 -2.05
CA TYR A 201 13.15 2.93 -2.64
C TYR A 201 14.17 3.42 -3.66
N PHE A 202 13.69 3.99 -4.76
CA PHE A 202 14.54 4.36 -5.90
C PHE A 202 15.51 5.51 -5.60
N SER A 203 15.06 6.55 -4.92
CA SER A 203 15.81 7.80 -4.80
C SER A 203 15.30 8.66 -3.65
N GLU A 204 16.13 9.63 -3.24
CA GLU A 204 15.70 10.73 -2.39
C GLU A 204 14.92 11.83 -3.14
N ASP A 205 14.95 11.81 -4.48
CA ASP A 205 14.18 12.69 -5.33
C ASP A 205 12.80 12.12 -5.62
N GLY A 206 11.76 12.83 -5.16
CA GLY A 206 10.38 12.39 -5.35
C GLY A 206 9.93 12.41 -6.82
N VAL A 207 10.49 13.28 -7.67
CA VAL A 207 10.16 13.33 -9.10
C VAL A 207 10.74 12.13 -9.80
N LEU A 208 12.01 11.79 -9.51
CA LEU A 208 12.65 10.60 -10.06
C LEU A 208 11.92 9.34 -9.61
N SER A 209 11.64 9.18 -8.31
CA SER A 209 10.94 8.02 -7.78
C SER A 209 9.58 7.84 -8.41
N LEU A 210 8.80 8.91 -8.59
CA LEU A 210 7.48 8.85 -9.22
C LEU A 210 7.55 8.50 -10.70
N SER A 211 8.48 9.09 -11.47
CA SER A 211 8.66 8.73 -12.87
C SER A 211 9.08 7.29 -13.06
N LEU A 212 9.92 6.75 -12.17
CA LEU A 212 10.37 5.37 -12.24
C LEU A 212 9.24 4.36 -11.99
N ILE A 213 8.29 4.68 -11.13
CA ILE A 213 7.12 3.84 -10.91
C ILE A 213 6.31 3.74 -12.20
N HIS A 214 6.03 4.86 -12.86
CA HIS A 214 5.28 4.85 -14.12
C HIS A 214 6.01 4.13 -15.26
N ILE A 215 7.33 4.16 -15.27
CA ILE A 215 8.15 3.49 -16.29
C ILE A 215 8.22 1.98 -16.03
N SER A 216 8.32 1.57 -14.78
CA SER A 216 8.45 0.16 -14.40
C SER A 216 7.12 -0.58 -14.28
N GLU A 217 6.00 0.13 -14.21
CA GLU A 217 4.70 -0.52 -14.30
C GLU A 217 4.51 -1.12 -15.70
N PRO A 218 4.26 -2.43 -15.81
CA PRO A 218 3.94 -3.01 -17.10
C PRO A 218 2.67 -2.35 -17.62
N THR A 219 2.78 -1.68 -18.76
CA THR A 219 1.62 -1.18 -19.48
C THR A 219 0.70 -2.34 -19.78
N ARG A 220 -0.43 -2.39 -19.09
CA ARG A 220 -1.46 -3.37 -19.43
C ARG A 220 -1.89 -3.13 -20.87
N PRO A 221 -1.92 -4.17 -21.71
CA PRO A 221 -2.51 -4.05 -23.03
C PRO A 221 -4.00 -3.76 -22.95
#